data_e0c674f564386cc59860a75951bc1c8b
#
_entry.id   e0c674f564386cc59860a75951bc1c8b
#
_cell.length_a   1.000
_cell.length_b   1.000
_cell.length_c   1.000
_cell.angle_alpha   90.00
_cell.angle_beta   90.00
_cell.angle_gamma   90.00
#
_symmetry.space_group_name_H-M   'P 1'
#
loop_
_entity.id
_entity.type
_entity.pdbx_description
1 polymer ?
#
loop_
_entity_poly.entity_id
_entity_poly.type
_entity_poly.pdbx_seq_one_letter_code
_entity_poly.pdbx_strand_id
1 'polypeptide(L)'
;MGCDVKILISGGAKNGKSMYAQKIAKAMSVEYDVPLYYVATMEPVDEEDKNRIQRHVHERVGWGFITIEEPRKLAEIFERGISSAEDANSKIDRGTARLENVDERGVFLVDSLTALLGNNMFHKNGNMNLDCFDDVCDDIYRFSMKASNIVLVSDAIGCDGTKFDDFTEAYRRTLARLEREIASYYDRVTEVSVGQIIEFK
;
A
#
# COMPACT_ATOMS: atom_id res chain seq x y z
N MET A 1 10.48 -14.79 -18.61
CA MET A 1 9.02 -14.74 -18.47
C MET A 1 8.77 -14.34 -17.01
N GLY A 2 8.43 -13.08 -16.74
CA GLY A 2 8.05 -12.66 -15.41
C GLY A 2 6.70 -13.30 -15.07
N CYS A 3 6.62 -14.04 -13.98
CA CYS A 3 5.32 -14.47 -13.46
C CYS A 3 4.70 -13.24 -12.80
N ASP A 4 3.52 -12.84 -13.25
CA ASP A 4 2.71 -11.83 -12.58
C ASP A 4 2.29 -12.42 -11.23
N VAL A 5 2.80 -11.85 -10.12
CA VAL A 5 2.55 -12.38 -8.76
C VAL A 5 1.94 -11.30 -7.88
N LYS A 6 0.77 -11.60 -7.34
CA LYS A 6 0.02 -10.70 -6.46
C LYS A 6 -0.18 -11.34 -5.09
N ILE A 7 0.32 -10.69 -4.05
CA ILE A 7 0.36 -11.19 -2.68
C ILE A 7 -0.38 -10.22 -1.76
N LEU A 8 -1.38 -10.71 -1.03
CA LEU A 8 -2.00 -10.00 0.08
C LEU A 8 -1.39 -10.46 1.39
N ILE A 9 -0.87 -9.51 2.18
CA ILE A 9 -0.30 -9.77 3.50
C ILE A 9 -1.14 -9.05 4.55
N SER A 10 -1.81 -9.81 5.39
CA SER A 10 -2.61 -9.31 6.51
C SER A 10 -1.90 -9.55 7.85
N GLY A 11 -2.35 -8.88 8.90
CA GLY A 11 -1.90 -9.15 10.27
C GLY A 11 -2.07 -7.97 11.22
N GLY A 12 -2.00 -8.25 12.51
CA GLY A 12 -2.17 -7.26 13.58
C GLY A 12 -1.07 -6.19 13.59
N ALA A 13 -1.29 -5.14 14.39
CA ALA A 13 -0.30 -4.07 14.57
C ALA A 13 1.01 -4.61 15.18
N LYS A 14 2.16 -4.08 14.75
CA LYS A 14 3.50 -4.38 15.30
C LYS A 14 3.90 -5.86 15.30
N ASN A 15 3.33 -6.68 14.43
CA ASN A 15 3.63 -8.12 14.32
C ASN A 15 4.72 -8.47 13.31
N GLY A 16 5.35 -7.47 12.66
CA GLY A 16 6.45 -7.68 11.71
C GLY A 16 6.03 -7.80 10.23
N LYS A 17 4.72 -7.65 9.91
CA LYS A 17 4.20 -7.79 8.54
C LYS A 17 4.86 -6.85 7.53
N SER A 18 5.08 -5.56 7.88
CA SER A 18 5.70 -4.60 6.96
C SER A 18 7.14 -4.99 6.63
N MET A 19 7.91 -5.49 7.60
CA MET A 19 9.26 -6.00 7.36
C MET A 19 9.23 -7.27 6.49
N TYR A 20 8.28 -8.16 6.72
CA TYR A 20 8.09 -9.35 5.91
C TYR A 20 7.72 -8.98 4.46
N ALA A 21 6.78 -8.05 4.27
CA ALA A 21 6.38 -7.54 2.97
C ALA A 21 7.55 -6.90 2.20
N GLN A 22 8.37 -6.09 2.88
CA GLN A 22 9.58 -5.49 2.29
C GLN A 22 10.59 -6.54 1.82
N LYS A 23 10.82 -7.59 2.63
CA LYS A 23 11.74 -8.68 2.26
C LYS A 23 11.24 -9.43 1.02
N ILE A 24 9.95 -9.75 0.95
CA ILE A 24 9.35 -10.41 -0.22
C ILE A 24 9.47 -9.53 -1.45
N ALA A 25 9.03 -8.27 -1.37
CA ALA A 25 9.09 -7.34 -2.49
C ALA A 25 10.53 -7.17 -3.02
N LYS A 26 11.51 -7.04 -2.10
CA LYS A 26 12.92 -6.96 -2.47
C LYS A 26 13.42 -8.24 -3.15
N ALA A 27 13.07 -9.40 -2.62
CA ALA A 27 13.47 -10.69 -3.22
C ALA A 27 12.92 -10.84 -4.64
N MET A 28 11.62 -10.50 -4.85
CA MET A 28 10.99 -10.52 -6.17
C MET A 28 11.67 -9.56 -7.15
N SER A 29 11.96 -8.33 -6.72
CA SER A 29 12.65 -7.32 -7.56
C SER A 29 14.04 -7.80 -8.02
N VAL A 30 14.78 -8.44 -7.13
CA VAL A 30 16.10 -9.01 -7.46
C VAL A 30 15.96 -10.23 -8.39
N GLU A 31 15.03 -11.13 -8.10
CA GLU A 31 14.80 -12.34 -8.89
C GLU A 31 14.35 -12.04 -10.32
N TYR A 32 13.48 -11.03 -10.48
CA TYR A 32 12.92 -10.67 -11.79
C TYR A 32 13.71 -9.58 -12.52
N ASP A 33 14.72 -9.00 -11.86
CA ASP A 33 15.53 -7.88 -12.38
C ASP A 33 14.66 -6.69 -12.84
N VAL A 34 13.77 -6.24 -11.95
CA VAL A 34 12.80 -5.17 -12.20
C VAL A 34 12.84 -4.12 -11.09
N PRO A 35 12.37 -2.87 -11.38
CA PRO A 35 12.30 -1.81 -10.38
C PRO A 35 11.48 -2.19 -9.15
N LEU A 36 11.87 -1.64 -7.99
CA LEU A 36 11.21 -1.85 -6.71
C LEU A 36 10.54 -0.56 -6.23
N TYR A 37 9.22 -0.56 -6.19
CA TYR A 37 8.42 0.59 -5.80
C TYR A 37 7.81 0.39 -4.41
N TYR A 38 7.83 1.46 -3.60
CA TYR A 38 7.08 1.55 -2.35
C TYR A 38 5.97 2.57 -2.53
N VAL A 39 4.74 2.10 -2.56
CA VAL A 39 3.56 2.96 -2.66
C VAL A 39 3.08 3.31 -1.26
N ALA A 40 3.37 4.55 -0.85
CA ALA A 40 2.97 5.09 0.44
C ALA A 40 1.54 5.63 0.34
N THR A 41 0.62 4.96 1.02
CA THR A 41 -0.80 5.37 1.02
C THR A 41 -1.16 6.23 2.23
N MET A 42 -0.30 6.35 3.24
CA MET A 42 -0.59 7.09 4.45
C MET A 42 -0.52 8.60 4.21
N GLU A 43 -1.63 9.32 4.46
CA GLU A 43 -1.65 10.77 4.56
C GLU A 43 -1.37 11.22 6.00
N PRO A 44 -0.35 12.03 6.27
CA PRO A 44 -0.11 12.50 7.62
C PRO A 44 -1.22 13.47 8.06
N VAL A 45 -1.79 13.21 9.23
CA VAL A 45 -2.80 14.07 9.86
C VAL A 45 -2.18 14.90 10.97
N ASP A 46 -1.21 14.35 11.69
CA ASP A 46 -0.55 14.97 12.83
C ASP A 46 0.98 14.76 12.82
N GLU A 47 1.67 15.26 13.86
CA GLU A 47 3.12 15.11 14.01
C GLU A 47 3.54 13.66 14.32
N GLU A 48 2.67 12.84 14.92
CA GLU A 48 2.95 11.43 15.17
C GLU A 48 3.00 10.65 13.86
N ASP A 49 2.06 10.92 12.97
CA ASP A 49 2.04 10.35 11.61
C ASP A 49 3.28 10.73 10.82
N LYS A 50 3.71 11.99 10.87
CA LYS A 50 4.95 12.45 10.21
C LYS A 50 6.17 11.71 10.75
N ASN A 51 6.27 11.54 12.07
CA ASN A 51 7.35 10.80 12.69
C ASN A 51 7.32 9.32 12.30
N ARG A 52 6.13 8.73 12.16
CA ARG A 52 5.95 7.35 11.69
C ARG A 52 6.40 7.19 10.25
N ILE A 53 5.99 8.09 9.36
CA ILE A 53 6.43 8.10 7.96
C ILE A 53 7.95 8.25 7.87
N GLN A 54 8.56 9.20 8.60
CA GLN A 54 10.01 9.39 8.60
C GLN A 54 10.76 8.14 9.06
N ARG A 55 10.26 7.45 10.10
CA ARG A 55 10.83 6.18 10.56
C ARG A 55 10.79 5.12 9.47
N HIS A 56 9.67 4.96 8.79
CA HIS A 56 9.52 4.00 7.69
C HIS A 56 10.41 4.36 6.48
N VAL A 57 10.58 5.65 6.18
CA VAL A 57 11.55 6.08 5.15
C VAL A 57 12.98 5.69 5.56
N HIS A 58 13.36 5.94 6.81
CA HIS A 58 14.70 5.62 7.31
C HIS A 58 14.98 4.11 7.33
N GLU A 59 14.00 3.29 7.71
CA GLU A 59 14.09 1.82 7.70
C GLU A 59 14.31 1.24 6.30
N ARG A 60 13.91 1.96 5.24
CA ARG A 60 14.05 1.53 3.84
C ARG A 60 15.34 2.02 3.17
N VAL A 61 16.14 2.85 3.83
CA VAL A 61 17.40 3.34 3.26
C VAL A 61 18.31 2.16 2.88
N GLY A 62 18.82 2.17 1.65
CA GLY A 62 19.68 1.11 1.12
C GLY A 62 18.96 -0.13 0.59
N TRP A 63 17.64 -0.21 0.66
CA TRP A 63 16.88 -1.33 0.07
C TRP A 63 16.62 -1.19 -1.43
N GLY A 64 16.81 0.02 -1.99
CA GLY A 64 16.57 0.30 -3.40
C GLY A 64 15.11 0.56 -3.76
N PHE A 65 14.27 0.95 -2.79
CA PHE A 65 12.91 1.36 -3.05
C PHE A 65 12.85 2.75 -3.71
N ILE A 66 12.05 2.86 -4.75
CA ILE A 66 11.57 4.13 -5.31
C ILE A 66 10.23 4.42 -4.65
N THR A 67 10.13 5.50 -3.87
CA THR A 67 8.90 5.82 -3.14
C THR A 67 7.93 6.60 -4.04
N ILE A 68 6.68 6.15 -4.06
CA ILE A 68 5.54 6.81 -4.72
C ILE A 68 4.53 7.17 -3.64
N GLU A 69 4.21 8.44 -3.48
CA GLU A 69 3.14 8.88 -2.59
C GLU A 69 1.81 8.90 -3.35
N GLU A 70 0.95 7.92 -3.08
CA GLU A 70 -0.39 7.86 -3.67
C GLU A 70 -1.41 7.40 -2.63
N PRO A 71 -2.06 8.36 -1.94
CA PRO A 71 -2.92 8.06 -0.82
C PRO A 71 -4.33 7.57 -1.20
N ARG A 72 -4.78 7.76 -2.45
CA ARG A 72 -6.21 7.59 -2.78
C ARG A 72 -6.51 6.81 -4.05
N LYS A 73 -5.69 6.93 -5.10
CA LYS A 73 -6.00 6.45 -6.46
C LYS A 73 -4.82 5.71 -7.06
N LEU A 74 -4.63 4.45 -6.65
CA LEU A 74 -3.48 3.63 -7.05
C LEU A 74 -3.35 3.52 -8.58
N ALA A 75 -4.46 3.39 -9.30
CA ALA A 75 -4.42 3.25 -10.75
C ALA A 75 -3.86 4.49 -11.48
N GLU A 76 -3.94 5.67 -10.87
CA GLU A 76 -3.42 6.91 -11.44
C GLU A 76 -1.88 6.99 -11.42
N ILE A 77 -1.19 6.13 -10.66
CA ILE A 77 0.28 6.04 -10.64
C ILE A 77 0.85 5.87 -12.04
N PHE A 78 0.21 5.07 -12.87
CA PHE A 78 0.67 4.81 -14.25
C PHE A 78 0.35 5.94 -15.23
N GLU A 79 -0.51 6.86 -14.86
CA GLU A 79 -0.94 7.99 -15.71
C GLU A 79 -0.15 9.26 -15.40
N ARG A 80 0.22 9.47 -14.12
CA ARG A 80 0.89 10.68 -13.64
C ARG A 80 2.40 10.63 -13.75
N GLY A 81 3.02 9.44 -13.77
CA GLY A 81 4.46 9.26 -13.62
C GLY A 81 4.94 9.57 -12.18
N ILE A 82 6.23 9.35 -11.93
CA ILE A 82 6.87 9.60 -10.63
C ILE A 82 7.61 10.94 -10.67
N SER A 83 7.36 11.79 -9.68
CA SER A 83 8.29 12.85 -9.30
C SER A 83 9.32 12.20 -8.35
N SER A 84 10.58 12.06 -8.77
CA SER A 84 11.60 11.44 -7.93
C SER A 84 11.82 12.22 -6.65
N ALA A 85 11.61 11.58 -5.50
CA ALA A 85 11.76 12.19 -4.17
C ALA A 85 13.23 12.51 -3.80
N GLU A 86 14.20 12.17 -4.65
CA GLU A 86 15.61 12.57 -4.47
C GLU A 86 15.81 14.09 -4.59
N ASP A 87 14.86 14.80 -5.24
CA ASP A 87 14.92 16.26 -5.42
C ASP A 87 14.42 17.05 -4.21
N ALA A 88 13.85 16.40 -3.19
CA ALA A 88 13.34 17.10 -2.01
C ALA A 88 14.45 17.70 -1.11
N ASN A 89 15.72 17.33 -1.29
CA ASN A 89 16.86 17.85 -0.53
C ASN A 89 17.77 18.81 -1.31
N SER A 90 17.54 19.03 -2.61
CA SER A 90 18.23 20.05 -3.39
C SER A 90 17.33 21.27 -3.56
N LYS A 91 17.66 22.35 -2.85
CA LYS A 91 17.14 23.71 -3.10
C LYS A 91 17.67 24.24 -4.43
N ILE A 92 17.31 23.63 -5.56
CA ILE A 92 17.66 24.16 -6.87
C ILE A 92 16.50 23.92 -7.82
N ASP A 93 15.91 25.03 -8.24
CA ASP A 93 15.11 25.27 -9.44
C ASP A 93 13.85 24.40 -9.69
N ARG A 94 12.70 25.04 -9.50
CA ARG A 94 11.36 24.55 -9.90
C ARG A 94 11.21 24.62 -11.45
N GLY A 95 12.01 23.87 -12.15
CA GLY A 95 11.97 23.80 -13.59
C GLY A 95 12.16 22.36 -14.06
N THR A 96 11.08 21.68 -14.44
CA THR A 96 11.07 20.39 -15.13
C THR A 96 11.62 19.19 -14.32
N ALA A 97 10.92 18.77 -13.27
CA ALA A 97 11.03 17.39 -12.80
C ALA A 97 10.63 16.46 -13.97
N ARG A 98 11.57 15.65 -14.44
CA ARG A 98 11.30 14.66 -15.49
C ARG A 98 10.39 13.62 -14.85
N LEU A 99 9.14 13.56 -15.26
CA LEU A 99 8.23 12.48 -14.91
C LEU A 99 8.78 11.22 -15.58
N GLU A 100 9.36 10.33 -14.78
CA GLU A 100 9.74 9.02 -15.27
C GLU A 100 8.49 8.14 -15.29
N ASN A 101 8.28 7.43 -16.40
CA ASN A 101 7.17 6.49 -16.49
C ASN A 101 7.42 5.34 -15.51
N VAL A 102 6.39 4.99 -14.74
CA VAL A 102 6.41 3.83 -13.86
C VAL A 102 6.44 2.56 -14.71
N ASP A 103 7.40 1.68 -14.47
CA ASP A 103 7.47 0.39 -15.17
C ASP A 103 6.44 -0.58 -14.57
N GLU A 104 5.42 -0.92 -15.35
CA GLU A 104 4.33 -1.84 -14.95
C GLU A 104 4.84 -3.24 -14.57
N ARG A 105 6.04 -3.62 -15.03
CA ARG A 105 6.69 -4.90 -14.67
C ARG A 105 7.32 -4.87 -13.27
N GLY A 106 7.48 -3.69 -12.69
CA GLY A 106 8.06 -3.49 -11.38
C GLY A 106 7.36 -4.27 -10.27
N VAL A 107 8.00 -4.35 -9.11
CA VAL A 107 7.38 -4.86 -7.88
C VAL A 107 6.85 -3.68 -7.08
N PHE A 108 5.55 -3.67 -6.81
CA PHE A 108 4.86 -2.62 -6.06
C PHE A 108 4.52 -3.12 -4.65
N LEU A 109 5.20 -2.60 -3.64
CA LEU A 109 4.80 -2.78 -2.25
C LEU A 109 3.86 -1.65 -1.86
N VAL A 110 2.58 -1.95 -1.67
CA VAL A 110 1.54 -1.00 -1.25
C VAL A 110 1.35 -1.10 0.26
N ASP A 111 1.70 -0.04 1.00
CA ASP A 111 1.60 0.02 2.45
C ASP A 111 0.77 1.27 2.85
N SER A 112 -0.53 1.11 3.12
CA SER A 112 -1.33 -0.09 3.27
C SER A 112 -2.75 0.09 2.69
N LEU A 113 -3.47 -1.01 2.47
CA LEU A 113 -4.91 -1.01 2.13
C LEU A 113 -5.74 -0.28 3.18
N THR A 114 -5.37 -0.46 4.45
CA THR A 114 -6.00 0.18 5.61
C THR A 114 -5.95 1.71 5.50
N ALA A 115 -4.77 2.27 5.21
CA ALA A 115 -4.62 3.71 5.04
C ALA A 115 -5.33 4.21 3.77
N LEU A 116 -5.23 3.47 2.66
CA LEU A 116 -5.93 3.79 1.42
C LEU A 116 -7.45 3.90 1.62
N LEU A 117 -8.06 2.91 2.29
CA LEU A 117 -9.47 2.93 2.62
C LEU A 117 -9.80 4.10 3.55
N GLY A 118 -9.01 4.30 4.60
CA GLY A 118 -9.21 5.40 5.55
C GLY A 118 -9.26 6.76 4.86
N ASN A 119 -8.34 7.03 3.94
CA ASN A 119 -8.30 8.29 3.20
C ASN A 119 -9.51 8.47 2.28
N ASN A 120 -10.02 7.39 1.67
CA ASN A 120 -11.19 7.44 0.79
C ASN A 120 -12.50 7.56 1.57
N MET A 121 -12.55 7.00 2.78
CA MET A 121 -13.74 7.05 3.64
C MET A 121 -13.80 8.34 4.47
N PHE A 122 -12.66 8.79 5.00
CA PHE A 122 -12.60 9.96 5.89
C PHE A 122 -11.76 11.09 5.25
N HIS A 123 -12.42 12.16 4.87
CA HIS A 123 -11.75 13.28 4.24
C HIS A 123 -11.27 14.31 5.27
N LYS A 124 -10.14 14.97 5.02
CA LYS A 124 -9.55 16.00 5.91
C LYS A 124 -10.49 17.19 6.19
N ASN A 125 -11.47 17.43 5.32
CA ASN A 125 -12.49 18.47 5.51
C ASN A 125 -13.63 18.06 6.45
N GLY A 126 -13.56 16.88 7.06
CA GLY A 126 -14.59 16.31 7.93
C GLY A 126 -15.74 15.58 7.20
N ASN A 127 -15.72 15.56 5.88
CA ASN A 127 -16.70 14.78 5.14
C ASN A 127 -16.38 13.29 5.22
N MET A 128 -17.41 12.45 5.20
CA MET A 128 -17.28 11.00 5.21
C MET A 128 -17.98 10.41 3.98
N ASN A 129 -17.33 9.45 3.33
CA ASN A 129 -17.90 8.64 2.27
C ASN A 129 -17.95 7.18 2.71
N LEU A 130 -19.05 6.78 3.34
CA LEU A 130 -19.20 5.41 3.85
C LEU A 130 -19.52 4.39 2.73
N ASP A 131 -19.86 4.86 1.55
CA ASP A 131 -20.19 4.05 0.36
C ASP A 131 -19.05 3.97 -0.66
N CYS A 132 -17.79 4.20 -0.21
CA CYS A 132 -16.61 4.21 -1.08
C CYS A 132 -16.15 2.82 -1.52
N PHE A 133 -16.79 1.74 -1.13
CA PHE A 133 -16.35 0.38 -1.42
C PHE A 133 -16.12 0.12 -2.91
N ASP A 134 -17.11 0.42 -3.74
CA ASP A 134 -17.06 0.11 -5.18
C ASP A 134 -15.95 0.93 -5.87
N ASP A 135 -15.79 2.21 -5.51
CA ASP A 135 -14.76 3.09 -6.04
C ASP A 135 -13.35 2.61 -5.68
N VAL A 136 -13.13 2.22 -4.42
CA VAL A 136 -11.82 1.73 -3.94
C VAL A 136 -11.52 0.35 -4.52
N CYS A 137 -12.52 -0.51 -4.60
CA CYS A 137 -12.39 -1.85 -5.18
C CYS A 137 -12.02 -1.78 -6.68
N ASP A 138 -12.70 -0.94 -7.45
CA ASP A 138 -12.39 -0.72 -8.87
C ASP A 138 -10.99 -0.15 -9.07
N ASP A 139 -10.59 0.83 -8.26
CA ASP A 139 -9.25 1.42 -8.33
C ASP A 139 -8.15 0.38 -8.08
N ILE A 140 -8.29 -0.44 -7.03
CA ILE A 140 -7.34 -1.52 -6.72
C ILE A 140 -7.33 -2.57 -7.85
N TYR A 141 -8.49 -2.92 -8.38
CA TYR A 141 -8.59 -3.87 -9.49
C TYR A 141 -7.87 -3.33 -10.74
N ARG A 142 -8.14 -2.08 -11.13
CA ARG A 142 -7.47 -1.42 -12.27
C ARG A 142 -5.96 -1.32 -12.08
N PHE A 143 -5.51 -0.98 -10.87
CA PHE A 143 -4.08 -1.01 -10.53
C PHE A 143 -3.51 -2.42 -10.68
N SER A 144 -4.21 -3.42 -10.16
CA SER A 144 -3.77 -4.84 -10.21
C SER A 144 -3.76 -5.42 -11.62
N MET A 145 -4.53 -4.85 -12.54
CA MET A 145 -4.50 -5.26 -13.96
C MET A 145 -3.31 -4.69 -14.73
N LYS A 146 -2.74 -3.57 -14.27
CA LYS A 146 -1.57 -2.93 -14.88
C LYS A 146 -0.25 -3.40 -14.25
N ALA A 147 -0.20 -3.46 -12.93
CA ALA A 147 1.00 -3.87 -12.19
C ALA A 147 1.21 -5.39 -12.27
N SER A 148 2.37 -5.84 -12.77
CA SER A 148 2.70 -7.27 -12.86
C SER A 148 2.90 -7.89 -11.48
N ASN A 149 3.59 -7.21 -10.57
CA ASN A 149 3.95 -7.78 -9.27
C ASN A 149 3.53 -6.86 -8.13
N ILE A 150 2.71 -7.37 -7.22
CA ILE A 150 2.13 -6.59 -6.12
C ILE A 150 2.33 -7.32 -4.80
N VAL A 151 2.76 -6.57 -3.79
CA VAL A 151 2.71 -6.97 -2.39
C VAL A 151 1.85 -5.94 -1.67
N LEU A 152 0.61 -6.29 -1.35
CA LEU A 152 -0.35 -5.41 -0.69
C LEU A 152 -0.43 -5.74 0.80
N VAL A 153 -0.21 -4.74 1.64
CA VAL A 153 -0.27 -4.89 3.11
C VAL A 153 -1.62 -4.40 3.63
N SER A 154 -2.23 -5.17 4.52
CA SER A 154 -3.44 -4.80 5.26
C SER A 154 -3.29 -5.02 6.76
N ASP A 155 -3.93 -4.17 7.57
CA ASP A 155 -3.97 -4.35 9.03
C ASP A 155 -5.23 -5.11 9.42
N ALA A 156 -5.08 -6.22 10.16
CA ALA A 156 -6.18 -6.96 10.73
C ALA A 156 -6.79 -6.16 11.90
N ILE A 157 -7.86 -5.43 11.64
CA ILE A 157 -8.52 -4.55 12.63
C ILE A 157 -9.79 -5.20 13.20
N GLY A 158 -10.06 -6.44 12.92
CA GLY A 158 -11.39 -7.02 13.08
C GLY A 158 -11.57 -8.02 14.23
N CYS A 159 -10.51 -8.39 14.97
CA CYS A 159 -10.53 -9.63 15.76
C CYS A 159 -10.67 -9.45 17.29
N ASP A 160 -10.96 -8.26 17.78
CA ASP A 160 -10.93 -7.99 19.24
C ASP A 160 -12.28 -8.14 19.99
N GLY A 161 -13.36 -8.45 19.28
CA GLY A 161 -14.69 -8.65 19.88
C GLY A 161 -15.29 -7.38 20.52
N THR A 162 -14.64 -6.24 20.40
CA THR A 162 -15.12 -4.96 20.90
C THR A 162 -16.14 -4.35 19.94
N LYS A 163 -17.24 -3.83 20.49
CA LYS A 163 -18.19 -3.05 19.69
C LYS A 163 -17.74 -1.60 19.66
N PHE A 164 -17.50 -1.10 18.47
CA PHE A 164 -17.11 0.28 18.21
C PHE A 164 -18.35 1.14 17.84
N ASP A 165 -18.11 2.44 17.62
CA ASP A 165 -19.10 3.33 17.04
C ASP A 165 -19.44 2.93 15.59
N ASP A 166 -20.54 3.47 15.06
CA ASP A 166 -21.08 3.08 13.76
C ASP A 166 -20.11 3.38 12.59
N PHE A 167 -19.27 4.42 12.70
CA PHE A 167 -18.30 4.78 11.66
C PHE A 167 -17.12 3.80 11.64
N THR A 168 -16.60 3.46 12.81
CA THR A 168 -15.55 2.45 12.96
C THR A 168 -16.04 1.09 12.50
N GLU A 169 -17.29 0.73 12.81
CA GLU A 169 -17.90 -0.52 12.33
C GLU A 169 -18.10 -0.53 10.81
N ALA A 170 -18.50 0.59 10.21
CA ALA A 170 -18.60 0.72 8.76
C ALA A 170 -17.22 0.54 8.09
N TYR A 171 -16.19 1.17 8.63
CA TYR A 171 -14.80 1.04 8.15
C TYR A 171 -14.31 -0.42 8.23
N ARG A 172 -14.48 -1.08 9.37
CA ARG A 172 -14.09 -2.49 9.57
C ARG A 172 -14.77 -3.43 8.58
N ARG A 173 -16.09 -3.25 8.37
CA ARG A 173 -16.87 -4.07 7.43
C ARG A 173 -16.41 -3.84 5.99
N THR A 174 -16.16 -2.59 5.62
CA THR A 174 -15.69 -2.24 4.27
C THR A 174 -14.29 -2.81 4.03
N LEU A 175 -13.37 -2.71 5.00
CA LEU A 175 -12.03 -3.29 4.90
C LEU A 175 -12.10 -4.81 4.72
N ALA A 176 -12.87 -5.50 5.57
CA ALA A 176 -13.02 -6.96 5.48
C ALA A 176 -13.67 -7.41 4.16
N ARG A 177 -14.53 -6.57 3.57
CA ARG A 177 -15.13 -6.83 2.25
C ARG A 177 -14.10 -6.64 1.14
N LEU A 178 -13.28 -5.59 1.20
CA LEU A 178 -12.16 -5.36 0.25
C LEU A 178 -11.13 -6.48 0.31
N GLU A 179 -10.70 -6.88 1.51
CA GLU A 179 -9.74 -7.99 1.68
C GLU A 179 -10.25 -9.28 1.05
N ARG A 180 -11.53 -9.64 1.24
CA ARG A 180 -12.12 -10.82 0.64
C ARG A 180 -12.17 -10.74 -0.89
N GLU A 181 -12.53 -9.57 -1.42
CA GLU A 181 -12.58 -9.36 -2.87
C GLU A 181 -11.17 -9.49 -3.47
N ILE A 182 -10.18 -8.82 -2.89
CA ILE A 182 -8.77 -8.88 -3.32
C ILE A 182 -8.23 -10.30 -3.21
N ALA A 183 -8.48 -11.00 -2.11
CA ALA A 183 -8.05 -12.38 -1.90
C ALA A 183 -8.60 -13.35 -2.96
N SER A 184 -9.76 -13.03 -3.58
CA SER A 184 -10.37 -13.88 -4.60
C SER A 184 -9.52 -13.99 -5.87
N TYR A 185 -8.83 -12.91 -6.26
CA TYR A 185 -8.05 -12.84 -7.51
C TYR A 185 -6.53 -12.69 -7.30
N TYR A 186 -6.03 -12.47 -6.07
CA TYR A 186 -4.59 -12.51 -5.78
C TYR A 186 -4.10 -13.96 -5.70
N ASP A 187 -2.81 -14.18 -6.03
CA ASP A 187 -2.21 -15.51 -6.11
C ASP A 187 -1.88 -16.09 -4.74
N ARG A 188 -1.50 -15.24 -3.80
CA ARG A 188 -1.15 -15.64 -2.44
C ARG A 188 -1.81 -14.74 -1.41
N VAL A 189 -2.28 -15.36 -0.33
CA VAL A 189 -2.86 -14.69 0.84
C VAL A 189 -2.16 -15.19 2.09
N THR A 190 -1.54 -14.28 2.82
CA THR A 190 -0.69 -14.62 3.97
C THR A 190 -1.09 -13.77 5.18
N GLU A 191 -1.17 -14.38 6.34
CA GLU A 191 -1.27 -13.66 7.61
C GLU A 191 0.05 -13.75 8.37
N VAL A 192 0.49 -12.61 8.91
CA VAL A 192 1.61 -12.57 9.86
C VAL A 192 1.04 -12.44 11.26
N SER A 193 1.19 -13.48 12.07
CA SER A 193 0.66 -13.54 13.43
C SER A 193 1.75 -14.00 14.40
N VAL A 194 2.02 -13.20 15.44
CA VAL A 194 3.00 -13.51 16.50
C VAL A 194 4.38 -13.92 15.90
N GLY A 195 4.80 -13.25 14.82
CA GLY A 195 6.05 -13.55 14.13
C GLY A 195 6.03 -14.84 13.28
N GLN A 196 4.90 -15.52 13.19
CA GLN A 196 4.69 -16.67 12.33
C GLN A 196 3.98 -16.25 11.04
N ILE A 197 4.22 -16.99 9.98
CA ILE A 197 3.63 -16.76 8.66
C ILE A 197 2.65 -17.89 8.40
N ILE A 198 1.39 -17.54 8.17
CA ILE A 198 0.32 -18.47 7.86
C ILE A 198 -0.11 -18.19 6.42
N GLU A 199 0.02 -19.15 5.55
CA GLU A 199 -0.38 -19.05 4.15
C GLU A 199 -1.76 -19.72 3.98
N PHE A 200 -2.72 -18.98 3.39
CA PHE A 200 -4.08 -19.45 3.15
C PHE A 200 -4.29 -19.84 1.70
N LYS A 201 -3.49 -19.26 0.79
CA LYS A 201 -3.59 -19.52 -0.64
C LYS A 201 -2.21 -19.39 -1.29
#